data_53e128ff1490a316af4bf4016a6a8495
#
_entry.id   53e128ff1490a316af4bf4016a6a8495
#
_cell.length_a   1.000
_cell.length_b   1.000
_cell.length_c   1.000
_cell.angle_alpha   90.00
_cell.angle_beta   90.00
_cell.angle_gamma   90.00
#
_symmetry.space_group_name_H-M   'P 1'
#
loop_
_entity.id
_entity.type
_entity.pdbx_description
1 polymer ?
#
loop_
_entity_poly.entity_id
_entity_poly.type
_entity_poly.pdbx_seq_one_letter_code
_entity_poly.pdbx_strand_id
1 'polypeptide(L)'
;MFEDGLRYQDARMASEDEMKRDLYGFHINDSRRIPKGGPILFRESDMAYVDPSEVHSLIVGDTGSMKTLRFVLPLIYSCAKAGESMVIVDPKGELVRKTKGFLSEAGYAMPIINLRRPQDSPDKWNPMGCVEKSFAQGKSGEQKAILELNDLMETLFNSRSKSDKDRYWNESAGQLALGLCCLMQKIGENLNMKNLLKWRYERMENGDLDTIYQELPKTGEIYQNLAGYMELTASNTRSCILSTFDQLVRLFKASPALTDMLSESTFELSQIGLRKTAVFLIVPDEKTTFHFLATLFVTQCYQALLETASDYQDILPRRVNFILEEFCNMPILPDLISMLTAARSRNIRFHLVIQSYSQMIEKYGLNASQTVLDNCGNLIYLHSREMSFLKYISELAGCNEYHRPLLSPSRLLHLKKNETVIFHDRCYPMVVRDIPLIFEYPVSSEQLRFF
;
A
#
# COMPACT_ATOMS: atom_id res chain seq x y z
N MET A 1 -31.29 3.18 -26.58
CA MET A 1 -31.40 4.65 -26.58
C MET A 1 -32.15 5.00 -25.30
N PHE A 2 -31.42 5.18 -24.18
CA PHE A 2 -32.03 5.65 -22.94
C PHE A 2 -32.07 7.17 -23.03
N GLU A 3 -33.21 7.78 -22.70
CA GLU A 3 -33.41 9.22 -22.69
C GLU A 3 -32.43 9.86 -21.69
N ASP A 4 -31.32 10.37 -22.19
CA ASP A 4 -30.23 11.00 -21.41
C ASP A 4 -30.64 12.34 -20.75
N GLY A 5 -31.89 12.80 -20.95
CA GLY A 5 -32.33 14.11 -20.51
C GLY A 5 -32.91 14.20 -19.09
N LEU A 6 -33.38 13.10 -18.49
CA LEU A 6 -34.13 13.14 -17.24
C LEU A 6 -33.31 12.85 -15.97
N ARG A 7 -32.12 12.28 -16.09
CA ARG A 7 -31.34 11.80 -14.93
C ARG A 7 -30.61 12.86 -14.10
N TYR A 8 -30.50 14.10 -14.58
CA TYR A 8 -29.67 15.15 -13.97
C TYR A 8 -30.45 16.38 -13.51
N GLN A 9 -31.78 16.45 -13.73
CA GLN A 9 -32.57 17.64 -13.47
C GLN A 9 -32.84 17.94 -11.98
N ASP A 10 -32.69 16.93 -11.11
CA ASP A 10 -32.90 17.06 -9.66
C ASP A 10 -31.59 17.14 -8.85
N ALA A 11 -30.47 17.29 -9.51
CA ALA A 11 -29.19 17.36 -8.82
C ALA A 11 -29.08 18.69 -8.05
N ARG A 12 -28.58 18.60 -6.82
CA ARG A 12 -28.38 19.74 -5.92
C ARG A 12 -27.11 19.51 -5.07
N MET A 13 -26.66 20.54 -4.41
CA MET A 13 -25.63 20.39 -3.38
C MET A 13 -26.23 19.84 -2.10
N ALA A 14 -25.44 19.10 -1.31
CA ALA A 14 -25.85 18.66 0.01
C ALA A 14 -26.12 19.86 0.94
N SER A 15 -27.16 19.78 1.75
CA SER A 15 -27.35 20.71 2.86
C SER A 15 -26.39 20.42 4.01
N GLU A 16 -26.21 21.37 4.93
CA GLU A 16 -25.32 21.17 6.09
C GLU A 16 -25.76 19.99 6.96
N ASP A 17 -27.08 19.80 7.13
CA ASP A 17 -27.64 18.68 7.90
C ASP A 17 -27.34 17.33 7.22
N GLU A 18 -27.38 17.29 5.89
CA GLU A 18 -27.05 16.10 5.12
C GLU A 18 -25.56 15.81 5.20
N MET A 19 -24.69 16.84 5.16
CA MET A 19 -23.24 16.69 5.33
C MET A 19 -22.88 16.08 6.69
N LYS A 20 -23.64 16.39 7.74
CA LYS A 20 -23.39 15.95 9.13
C LYS A 20 -23.99 14.57 9.45
N ARG A 21 -25.03 14.15 8.71
CA ARG A 21 -25.88 12.99 9.06
C ARG A 21 -25.08 11.72 9.34
N ASP A 22 -24.12 11.39 8.49
CA ASP A 22 -23.36 10.15 8.54
C ASP A 22 -21.94 10.35 9.08
N LEU A 23 -21.61 11.58 9.51
CA LEU A 23 -20.30 11.94 10.05
C LEU A 23 -20.33 12.01 11.59
N TYR A 24 -19.19 11.73 12.20
CA TYR A 24 -19.02 11.91 13.64
C TYR A 24 -18.31 13.24 13.94
N GLY A 25 -18.99 14.13 14.67
CA GLY A 25 -18.44 15.42 15.07
C GLY A 25 -17.63 15.34 16.36
N PHE A 26 -16.47 16.01 16.41
CA PHE A 26 -15.69 16.19 17.63
C PHE A 26 -15.05 17.58 17.66
N HIS A 27 -14.85 18.13 18.85
CA HIS A 27 -14.11 19.38 19.00
C HIS A 27 -12.63 19.18 18.67
N ILE A 28 -12.07 20.07 17.84
CA ILE A 28 -10.69 19.99 17.37
C ILE A 28 -9.70 19.91 18.56
N ASN A 29 -9.95 20.73 19.59
CA ASN A 29 -9.10 20.80 20.79
C ASN A 29 -9.45 19.76 21.88
N ASP A 30 -10.39 18.85 21.63
CA ASP A 30 -10.76 17.82 22.61
C ASP A 30 -9.70 16.72 22.64
N SER A 31 -9.18 16.39 23.81
CA SER A 31 -8.23 15.29 24.01
C SER A 31 -8.88 13.90 24.10
N ARG A 32 -10.20 13.82 24.26
CA ARG A 32 -10.92 12.55 24.42
C ARG A 32 -10.85 11.71 23.14
N ARG A 33 -10.89 10.39 23.32
CA ARG A 33 -10.97 9.46 22.20
C ARG A 33 -12.29 9.61 21.44
N ILE A 34 -12.22 9.36 20.14
CA ILE A 34 -13.42 9.22 19.28
C ILE A 34 -13.68 7.75 19.00
N PRO A 35 -14.93 7.35 18.72
CA PRO A 35 -15.28 5.93 18.55
C PRO A 35 -14.65 5.31 17.30
N LYS A 36 -14.60 6.06 16.19
CA LYS A 36 -14.00 5.63 14.92
C LYS A 36 -13.27 6.81 14.27
N GLY A 37 -12.13 6.53 13.63
CA GLY A 37 -11.35 7.47 12.85
C GLY A 37 -11.77 7.50 11.39
N GLY A 38 -11.08 8.31 10.58
CA GLY A 38 -11.28 8.41 9.14
C GLY A 38 -10.94 9.79 8.58
N PRO A 39 -11.19 10.03 7.30
CA PRO A 39 -10.97 11.33 6.70
C PRO A 39 -11.91 12.38 7.31
N ILE A 40 -11.39 13.57 7.51
CA ILE A 40 -12.19 14.72 7.96
C ILE A 40 -12.80 15.36 6.73
N LEU A 41 -14.13 15.34 6.64
CA LEU A 41 -14.86 15.76 5.46
C LEU A 41 -15.54 17.11 5.61
N PHE A 42 -15.78 17.55 6.84
CA PHE A 42 -16.50 18.80 7.09
C PHE A 42 -16.00 19.49 8.36
N ARG A 43 -16.12 20.83 8.38
CA ARG A 43 -15.84 21.66 9.55
C ARG A 43 -16.96 22.65 9.79
N GLU A 44 -17.32 22.83 11.05
CA GLU A 44 -18.20 23.90 11.53
C GLU A 44 -17.62 24.52 12.78
N SER A 45 -17.15 25.75 12.68
CA SER A 45 -16.43 26.42 13.78
C SER A 45 -15.26 25.56 14.32
N ASP A 46 -15.29 25.16 15.59
CA ASP A 46 -14.30 24.32 16.27
C ASP A 46 -14.60 22.81 16.19
N MET A 47 -15.65 22.44 15.47
CA MET A 47 -16.03 21.05 15.26
C MET A 47 -15.46 20.53 13.95
N ALA A 48 -14.78 19.39 14.02
CA ALA A 48 -14.37 18.60 12.86
C ALA A 48 -15.27 17.37 12.75
N TYR A 49 -15.70 17.05 11.54
CA TYR A 49 -16.57 15.92 11.25
C TYR A 49 -15.80 14.87 10.45
N VAL A 50 -15.63 13.71 11.07
CA VAL A 50 -14.91 12.56 10.51
C VAL A 50 -15.89 11.55 9.92
N ASP A 51 -15.50 10.94 8.81
CA ASP A 51 -16.23 9.78 8.28
C ASP A 51 -15.86 8.50 9.05
N PRO A 52 -16.77 7.96 9.90
CA PRO A 52 -16.54 6.76 10.67
C PRO A 52 -16.82 5.47 9.89
N SER A 53 -17.34 5.57 8.67
CA SER A 53 -17.80 4.45 7.83
C SER A 53 -16.66 3.51 7.43
N GLU A 54 -16.98 2.47 6.67
CA GLU A 54 -16.00 1.47 6.22
C GLU A 54 -15.53 1.71 4.78
N VAL A 55 -15.95 2.83 4.17
CA VAL A 55 -15.65 3.11 2.77
C VAL A 55 -14.19 3.53 2.55
N HIS A 56 -13.67 3.20 1.39
CA HIS A 56 -12.37 3.67 0.94
C HIS A 56 -12.42 5.11 0.49
N SER A 57 -11.27 5.75 0.39
CA SER A 57 -11.18 7.15 -0.04
C SER A 57 -10.17 7.30 -1.18
N LEU A 58 -10.53 8.07 -2.19
CA LEU A 58 -9.62 8.56 -3.22
C LEU A 58 -9.47 10.07 -3.07
N ILE A 59 -8.25 10.52 -2.81
CA ILE A 59 -7.89 11.93 -2.60
C ILE A 59 -7.12 12.40 -3.82
N VAL A 60 -7.69 13.34 -4.57
CA VAL A 60 -7.12 13.83 -5.83
C VAL A 60 -6.75 15.30 -5.70
N GLY A 61 -5.50 15.61 -6.02
CA GLY A 61 -5.04 17.00 -6.05
C GLY A 61 -3.62 17.11 -6.57
N ASP A 62 -3.35 18.11 -7.37
CA ASP A 62 -2.03 18.37 -7.92
C ASP A 62 -0.99 18.77 -6.85
N THR A 63 0.26 18.95 -7.28
CA THR A 63 1.34 19.41 -6.39
C THR A 63 1.01 20.78 -5.81
N GLY A 64 1.12 20.93 -4.49
CA GLY A 64 0.81 22.15 -3.78
C GLY A 64 -0.67 22.35 -3.44
N SER A 65 -1.56 21.41 -3.74
CA SER A 65 -2.97 21.45 -3.36
C SER A 65 -3.24 21.21 -1.87
N MET A 66 -2.20 21.03 -1.06
CA MET A 66 -2.26 20.81 0.39
C MET A 66 -2.87 19.46 0.83
N LYS A 67 -2.85 18.43 -0.02
CA LYS A 67 -3.34 17.07 0.32
C LYS A 67 -2.81 16.58 1.66
N THR A 68 -1.49 16.62 1.83
CA THR A 68 -0.82 16.10 3.03
C THR A 68 -1.26 16.84 4.30
N LEU A 69 -1.30 18.18 4.26
CA LEU A 69 -1.62 19.01 5.44
C LEU A 69 -3.11 18.97 5.81
N ARG A 70 -3.99 18.87 4.81
CA ARG A 70 -5.44 18.97 5.00
C ARG A 70 -6.12 17.62 5.16
N PHE A 71 -5.61 16.57 4.53
CA PHE A 71 -6.25 15.26 4.55
C PHE A 71 -5.36 14.16 5.14
N VAL A 72 -4.13 13.97 4.67
CA VAL A 72 -3.31 12.83 5.10
C VAL A 72 -2.95 12.92 6.59
N LEU A 73 -2.40 14.04 7.03
CA LEU A 73 -2.02 14.22 8.45
C LEU A 73 -3.22 14.26 9.39
N PRO A 74 -4.33 14.99 9.09
CA PRO A 74 -5.55 14.91 9.88
C PRO A 74 -6.19 13.52 9.91
N LEU A 75 -6.10 12.75 8.83
CA LEU A 75 -6.52 11.34 8.79
C LEU A 75 -5.69 10.49 9.78
N ILE A 76 -4.35 10.60 9.74
CA ILE A 76 -3.48 9.91 10.71
C ILE A 76 -3.84 10.31 12.14
N TYR A 77 -4.09 11.60 12.38
CA TYR A 77 -4.51 12.11 13.69
C TYR A 77 -5.84 11.53 14.14
N SER A 78 -6.88 11.55 13.29
CA SER A 78 -8.20 11.01 13.61
C SER A 78 -8.17 9.50 13.87
N CYS A 79 -7.42 8.73 13.06
CA CYS A 79 -7.19 7.31 13.29
C CYS A 79 -6.47 7.05 14.61
N ALA A 80 -5.45 7.86 14.93
CA ALA A 80 -4.73 7.78 16.20
C ALA A 80 -5.67 8.08 17.38
N LYS A 81 -6.51 9.10 17.27
CA LYS A 81 -7.50 9.49 18.28
C LYS A 81 -8.56 8.40 18.51
N ALA A 82 -8.91 7.64 17.46
CA ALA A 82 -9.80 6.49 17.55
C ALA A 82 -9.08 5.24 18.10
N GLY A 83 -7.76 5.18 18.04
CA GLY A 83 -6.97 4.01 18.39
C GLY A 83 -6.95 2.96 17.27
N GLU A 84 -7.19 3.34 16.02
CA GLU A 84 -7.11 2.49 14.84
C GLU A 84 -5.66 2.34 14.37
N SER A 85 -5.30 1.21 13.78
CA SER A 85 -3.96 0.97 13.25
C SER A 85 -3.83 1.52 11.81
N MET A 86 -2.58 1.71 11.40
CA MET A 86 -2.25 2.31 10.11
C MET A 86 -1.06 1.63 9.46
N VAL A 87 -1.11 1.46 8.13
CA VAL A 87 0.03 1.15 7.25
C VAL A 87 0.20 2.35 6.33
N ILE A 88 1.32 3.05 6.46
CA ILE A 88 1.52 4.36 5.85
C ILE A 88 2.71 4.29 4.89
N VAL A 89 2.46 4.57 3.63
CA VAL A 89 3.53 4.81 2.64
C VAL A 89 3.86 6.29 2.64
N ASP A 90 5.10 6.61 3.01
CA ASP A 90 5.62 7.97 3.21
C ASP A 90 6.79 8.25 2.26
N PRO A 91 6.55 8.79 1.05
CA PRO A 91 7.61 8.97 0.04
C PRO A 91 8.78 9.86 0.48
N LYS A 92 8.53 10.79 1.40
CA LYS A 92 9.49 11.80 1.83
C LYS A 92 10.00 11.63 3.26
N GLY A 93 9.46 10.68 4.02
CA GLY A 93 9.68 10.58 5.46
C GLY A 93 9.11 11.78 6.24
N GLU A 94 8.20 12.53 5.60
CA GLU A 94 7.57 13.70 6.19
C GLU A 94 6.47 13.32 7.16
N LEU A 95 5.68 12.30 6.82
CA LEU A 95 4.56 11.84 7.65
C LEU A 95 5.06 11.32 9.00
N VAL A 96 6.09 10.47 8.99
CA VAL A 96 6.67 9.96 10.25
C VAL A 96 7.20 11.09 11.12
N ARG A 97 7.93 12.07 10.55
CA ARG A 97 8.48 13.20 11.33
C ARG A 97 7.39 14.04 11.97
N LYS A 98 6.30 14.31 11.26
CA LYS A 98 5.20 15.15 11.72
C LYS A 98 4.23 14.46 12.67
N THR A 99 4.19 13.12 12.67
CA THR A 99 3.20 12.35 13.45
C THR A 99 3.79 11.59 14.62
N LYS A 100 5.10 11.33 14.63
CA LYS A 100 5.79 10.53 15.65
C LYS A 100 5.46 10.95 17.09
N GLY A 101 5.40 12.25 17.36
CA GLY A 101 5.14 12.73 18.72
C GLY A 101 3.76 12.33 19.24
N PHE A 102 2.69 12.75 18.56
CA PHE A 102 1.35 12.42 19.03
C PHE A 102 1.01 10.93 18.96
N LEU A 103 1.59 10.18 18.03
CA LEU A 103 1.46 8.73 17.98
C LEU A 103 2.13 8.07 19.18
N SER A 104 3.33 8.53 19.56
CA SER A 104 4.03 8.06 20.77
C SER A 104 3.21 8.34 22.03
N GLU A 105 2.70 9.56 22.19
CA GLU A 105 1.83 9.96 23.29
C GLU A 105 0.54 9.14 23.34
N ALA A 106 -0.01 8.77 22.19
CA ALA A 106 -1.18 7.89 22.08
C ALA A 106 -0.87 6.39 22.33
N GLY A 107 0.40 6.03 22.57
CA GLY A 107 0.84 4.67 22.87
C GLY A 107 0.88 3.73 21.67
N TYR A 108 1.27 4.25 20.50
CA TYR A 108 1.44 3.45 19.29
C TYR A 108 2.82 2.78 19.22
N ALA A 109 2.85 1.51 18.83
CA ALA A 109 4.05 0.92 18.24
C ALA A 109 4.23 1.53 16.83
N MET A 110 5.45 1.97 16.51
CA MET A 110 5.74 2.66 15.25
C MET A 110 6.90 2.00 14.51
N PRO A 111 6.73 0.82 13.92
CA PRO A 111 7.76 0.24 13.05
C PRO A 111 8.01 1.15 11.84
N ILE A 112 9.29 1.39 11.54
CA ILE A 112 9.72 2.26 10.45
C ILE A 112 10.70 1.50 9.57
N ILE A 113 10.29 1.21 8.33
CA ILE A 113 11.15 0.62 7.29
C ILE A 113 11.57 1.75 6.35
N ASN A 114 12.88 2.03 6.30
CA ASN A 114 13.42 3.13 5.53
C ASN A 114 14.16 2.64 4.27
N LEU A 115 13.42 2.46 3.16
CA LEU A 115 14.01 2.08 1.87
C LEU A 115 14.83 3.21 1.22
N ARG A 116 14.63 4.47 1.64
CA ARG A 116 15.40 5.62 1.15
C ARG A 116 16.83 5.60 1.70
N ARG A 117 16.98 5.20 2.96
CA ARG A 117 18.26 5.08 3.68
C ARG A 117 18.25 3.80 4.52
N PRO A 118 18.48 2.63 3.92
CA PRO A 118 18.40 1.36 4.63
C PRO A 118 19.31 1.26 5.86
N GLN A 119 20.49 1.92 5.83
CA GLN A 119 21.41 1.99 6.96
C GLN A 119 20.85 2.76 8.18
N ASP A 120 19.88 3.64 7.96
CA ASP A 120 19.23 4.46 8.99
C ASP A 120 17.84 3.91 9.37
N SER A 121 17.48 2.71 8.89
CA SER A 121 16.20 2.07 9.22
C SER A 121 16.21 1.58 10.66
N PRO A 122 15.32 2.08 11.54
CA PRO A 122 15.27 1.61 12.92
C PRO A 122 14.75 0.18 13.03
N ASP A 123 13.91 -0.22 12.11
CA ASP A 123 13.31 -1.55 12.06
C ASP A 123 13.72 -2.31 10.81
N LYS A 124 13.60 -3.62 10.88
CA LYS A 124 13.93 -4.57 9.84
C LYS A 124 12.69 -5.36 9.43
N TRP A 125 12.65 -5.76 8.17
CA TRP A 125 11.58 -6.58 7.60
C TRP A 125 12.16 -7.60 6.63
N ASN A 126 11.99 -8.88 6.94
CA ASN A 126 12.34 -9.97 6.05
C ASN A 126 11.14 -10.37 5.17
N PRO A 127 11.18 -10.15 3.85
CA PRO A 127 10.10 -10.56 2.94
C PRO A 127 9.83 -12.07 2.95
N MET A 128 10.81 -12.89 3.32
CA MET A 128 10.67 -14.35 3.42
C MET A 128 10.21 -14.81 4.80
N GLY A 129 10.03 -13.90 5.76
CA GLY A 129 9.66 -14.24 7.14
C GLY A 129 8.26 -14.85 7.27
N CYS A 130 7.31 -14.52 6.37
CA CYS A 130 6.00 -15.18 6.30
C CYS A 130 6.16 -16.66 5.89
N VAL A 131 6.99 -16.93 4.90
CA VAL A 131 7.29 -18.28 4.43
C VAL A 131 7.91 -19.15 5.52
N GLU A 132 8.88 -18.60 6.28
CA GLU A 132 9.47 -19.32 7.44
C GLU A 132 8.42 -19.71 8.48
N LYS A 133 7.46 -18.81 8.76
CA LYS A 133 6.36 -19.10 9.68
C LYS A 133 5.44 -20.19 9.17
N SER A 134 5.14 -20.19 7.89
CA SER A 134 4.33 -21.24 7.26
C SER A 134 5.05 -22.59 7.34
N PHE A 135 6.35 -22.66 7.04
CA PHE A 135 7.13 -23.88 7.23
C PHE A 135 7.19 -24.36 8.69
N ALA A 136 7.25 -23.43 9.65
CA ALA A 136 7.26 -23.77 11.08
C ALA A 136 5.98 -24.48 11.57
N GLN A 137 4.88 -24.41 10.81
CA GLN A 137 3.65 -25.18 11.06
C GLN A 137 3.76 -26.67 10.68
N GLY A 138 4.92 -27.11 10.21
CA GLY A 138 5.17 -28.48 9.80
C GLY A 138 4.43 -28.86 8.52
N LYS A 139 4.05 -30.14 8.40
CA LYS A 139 3.42 -30.67 7.17
C LYS A 139 2.15 -29.92 6.73
N SER A 140 1.40 -29.35 7.67
CA SER A 140 0.18 -28.59 7.36
C SER A 140 0.47 -27.24 6.70
N GLY A 141 1.61 -26.63 7.02
CA GLY A 141 2.04 -25.34 6.47
C GLY A 141 2.97 -25.44 5.27
N GLU A 142 3.53 -26.63 4.99
CA GLU A 142 4.55 -26.79 3.95
C GLU A 142 4.03 -26.40 2.55
N GLN A 143 2.85 -26.90 2.17
CA GLN A 143 2.25 -26.54 0.88
C GLN A 143 1.96 -25.04 0.76
N LYS A 144 1.45 -24.44 1.84
CA LYS A 144 1.22 -22.99 1.91
C LYS A 144 2.54 -22.21 1.76
N ALA A 145 3.57 -22.62 2.51
CA ALA A 145 4.89 -21.99 2.45
C ALA A 145 5.50 -22.01 1.05
N ILE A 146 5.33 -23.10 0.33
CA ILE A 146 5.83 -23.24 -1.04
C ILE A 146 5.08 -22.32 -1.99
N LEU A 147 3.76 -22.20 -1.88
CA LEU A 147 2.97 -21.26 -2.67
C LEU A 147 3.37 -19.83 -2.38
N GLU A 148 3.50 -19.44 -1.11
CA GLU A 148 3.96 -18.10 -0.71
C GLU A 148 5.36 -17.79 -1.24
N LEU A 149 6.26 -18.78 -1.19
CA LEU A 149 7.62 -18.62 -1.70
C LEU A 149 7.63 -18.47 -3.22
N ASN A 150 6.79 -19.23 -3.93
CA ASN A 150 6.65 -19.13 -5.37
C ASN A 150 6.13 -17.74 -5.79
N ASP A 151 5.07 -17.24 -5.14
CA ASP A 151 4.53 -15.89 -5.37
C ASP A 151 5.57 -14.80 -5.09
N LEU A 152 6.37 -14.98 -4.04
CA LEU A 152 7.47 -14.08 -3.70
C LEU A 152 8.55 -14.09 -4.79
N MET A 153 8.97 -15.27 -5.24
CA MET A 153 9.97 -15.39 -6.31
C MET A 153 9.44 -14.83 -7.63
N GLU A 154 8.18 -15.06 -7.97
CA GLU A 154 7.56 -14.44 -9.12
C GLU A 154 7.59 -12.91 -9.02
N THR A 155 7.23 -12.36 -7.89
CA THR A 155 7.29 -10.90 -7.65
C THR A 155 8.72 -10.36 -7.78
N LEU A 156 9.71 -11.03 -7.20
CA LEU A 156 11.10 -10.58 -7.22
C LEU A 156 11.77 -10.70 -8.60
N PHE A 157 11.47 -11.77 -9.33
CA PHE A 157 12.16 -12.11 -10.58
C PHE A 157 11.37 -11.68 -11.83
N ASN A 158 10.02 -11.71 -11.82
CA ASN A 158 9.21 -11.41 -13.01
C ASN A 158 8.64 -9.99 -13.06
N SER A 159 8.60 -9.24 -11.97
CA SER A 159 8.05 -7.87 -11.93
C SER A 159 8.71 -6.87 -12.92
N ARG A 160 9.86 -7.22 -13.49
CA ARG A 160 10.63 -6.38 -14.41
C ARG A 160 10.70 -6.92 -15.83
N SER A 161 9.98 -7.99 -16.16
CA SER A 161 9.94 -8.56 -17.53
C SER A 161 9.35 -7.57 -18.50
N LYS A 162 10.08 -7.33 -19.63
CA LYS A 162 9.66 -6.41 -20.70
C LYS A 162 9.21 -7.14 -21.97
N SER A 163 9.51 -8.43 -22.10
CA SER A 163 9.19 -9.26 -23.26
C SER A 163 9.00 -10.72 -22.85
N ASP A 164 8.34 -11.52 -23.70
CA ASP A 164 8.18 -12.97 -23.47
C ASP A 164 9.52 -13.71 -23.38
N LYS A 165 10.53 -13.22 -24.10
CA LYS A 165 11.87 -13.80 -24.03
C LYS A 165 12.58 -13.53 -22.69
N ASP A 166 12.41 -12.32 -22.14
CA ASP A 166 12.91 -11.98 -20.82
C ASP A 166 12.18 -12.80 -19.75
N ARG A 167 10.89 -13.04 -19.95
CA ARG A 167 10.07 -13.83 -19.04
C ARG A 167 10.61 -15.23 -18.85
N TYR A 168 10.96 -15.96 -19.91
CA TYR A 168 11.55 -17.31 -19.79
C TYR A 168 12.81 -17.33 -18.92
N TRP A 169 13.73 -16.39 -19.12
CA TRP A 169 14.96 -16.32 -18.34
C TRP A 169 14.71 -15.94 -16.88
N ASN A 170 13.79 -15.03 -16.67
CA ASN A 170 13.40 -14.61 -15.31
C ASN A 170 12.70 -15.74 -14.55
N GLU A 171 11.78 -16.47 -15.19
CA GLU A 171 11.13 -17.64 -14.60
C GLU A 171 12.16 -18.74 -14.26
N SER A 172 13.10 -19.01 -15.15
CA SER A 172 14.17 -19.99 -14.89
C SER A 172 15.08 -19.59 -13.71
N ALA A 173 15.43 -18.30 -13.62
CA ALA A 173 16.20 -17.77 -12.50
C ALA A 173 15.40 -17.77 -11.19
N GLY A 174 14.11 -17.45 -11.25
CA GLY A 174 13.18 -17.52 -10.11
C GLY A 174 13.02 -18.95 -9.59
N GLN A 175 12.92 -19.92 -10.50
CA GLN A 175 12.82 -21.34 -10.15
C GLN A 175 14.11 -21.85 -9.47
N LEU A 176 15.28 -21.43 -9.93
CA LEU A 176 16.54 -21.71 -9.24
C LEU A 176 16.53 -21.10 -7.82
N ALA A 177 16.09 -19.84 -7.68
CA ALA A 177 15.99 -19.19 -6.37
C ALA A 177 15.02 -19.93 -5.44
N LEU A 178 13.85 -20.34 -5.96
CA LEU A 178 12.87 -21.16 -5.24
C LEU A 178 13.49 -22.46 -4.72
N GLY A 179 14.18 -23.21 -5.60
CA GLY A 179 14.86 -24.45 -5.23
C GLY A 179 15.95 -24.24 -4.16
N LEU A 180 16.72 -23.16 -4.26
CA LEU A 180 17.72 -22.80 -3.25
C LEU A 180 17.05 -22.47 -1.90
N CYS A 181 15.96 -21.71 -1.89
CA CYS A 181 15.24 -21.40 -0.66
C CYS A 181 14.64 -22.66 0.00
N CYS A 182 14.02 -23.54 -0.77
CA CYS A 182 13.54 -24.84 -0.27
C CYS A 182 14.69 -25.70 0.31
N LEU A 183 15.86 -25.65 -0.31
CA LEU A 183 17.05 -26.34 0.19
C LEU A 183 17.56 -25.71 1.50
N MET A 184 17.65 -24.38 1.57
CA MET A 184 18.01 -23.64 2.79
C MET A 184 17.10 -24.03 3.95
N GLN A 185 15.78 -24.05 3.72
CA GLN A 185 14.80 -24.48 4.74
C GLN A 185 15.05 -25.93 5.19
N LYS A 186 15.30 -26.85 4.28
CA LYS A 186 15.54 -28.26 4.59
C LYS A 186 16.76 -28.48 5.48
N ILE A 187 17.82 -27.69 5.29
CA ILE A 187 19.05 -27.78 6.10
C ILE A 187 19.03 -26.89 7.34
N GLY A 188 17.92 -26.21 7.62
CA GLY A 188 17.73 -25.35 8.79
C GLY A 188 18.41 -23.98 8.71
N GLU A 189 18.69 -23.49 7.49
CA GLU A 189 19.16 -22.12 7.30
C GLU A 189 17.97 -21.15 7.18
N ASN A 190 18.11 -19.96 7.77
CA ASN A 190 17.09 -18.91 7.70
C ASN A 190 16.87 -18.44 6.27
N LEU A 191 15.59 -18.31 5.88
CA LEU A 191 15.19 -17.78 4.58
C LEU A 191 15.31 -16.25 4.59
N ASN A 192 16.29 -15.72 3.89
CA ASN A 192 16.43 -14.29 3.65
C ASN A 192 17.32 -14.05 2.43
N MET A 193 17.28 -12.83 1.91
CA MET A 193 18.05 -12.46 0.73
C MET A 193 19.56 -12.58 0.95
N LYS A 194 20.06 -12.33 2.17
CA LYS A 194 21.49 -12.44 2.51
C LYS A 194 22.00 -13.88 2.34
N ASN A 195 21.26 -14.85 2.85
CA ASN A 195 21.61 -16.26 2.73
C ASN A 195 21.43 -16.77 1.29
N LEU A 196 20.40 -16.31 0.58
CA LEU A 196 20.22 -16.63 -0.85
C LEU A 196 21.42 -16.14 -1.70
N LEU A 197 21.91 -14.92 -1.44
CA LEU A 197 23.11 -14.40 -2.10
C LEU A 197 24.36 -15.21 -1.74
N LYS A 198 24.50 -15.65 -0.47
CA LYS A 198 25.59 -16.52 -0.04
C LYS A 198 25.57 -17.86 -0.78
N TRP A 199 24.39 -18.47 -0.94
CA TRP A 199 24.21 -19.68 -1.76
C TRP A 199 24.69 -19.46 -3.18
N ARG A 200 24.23 -18.38 -3.82
CA ARG A 200 24.58 -18.08 -5.22
C ARG A 200 26.08 -17.83 -5.41
N TYR A 201 26.74 -17.05 -4.56
CA TYR A 201 28.11 -16.57 -4.80
C TYR A 201 29.22 -17.33 -4.06
N GLU A 202 28.86 -18.14 -3.08
CA GLU A 202 29.86 -18.92 -2.35
C GLU A 202 29.61 -20.42 -2.52
N ARG A 203 28.45 -20.92 -2.12
CA ARG A 203 28.20 -22.36 -2.07
C ARG A 203 28.08 -23.02 -3.45
N MET A 204 27.42 -22.36 -4.40
CA MET A 204 27.36 -22.88 -5.78
C MET A 204 28.73 -22.86 -6.46
N GLU A 205 29.56 -21.85 -6.22
CA GLU A 205 30.89 -21.76 -6.78
C GLU A 205 31.88 -22.82 -6.17
N ASN A 206 31.62 -23.18 -4.91
CA ASN A 206 32.39 -24.24 -4.23
C ASN A 206 31.93 -25.66 -4.60
N GLY A 207 30.83 -25.80 -5.38
CA GLY A 207 30.28 -27.12 -5.76
C GLY A 207 29.40 -27.77 -4.70
N ASP A 208 29.06 -27.05 -3.64
CA ASP A 208 28.17 -27.57 -2.57
C ASP A 208 26.80 -27.99 -3.14
N LEU A 209 26.25 -27.18 -4.06
CA LEU A 209 24.96 -27.48 -4.70
C LEU A 209 25.00 -28.77 -5.52
N ASP A 210 26.09 -28.99 -6.28
CA ASP A 210 26.24 -30.20 -7.10
C ASP A 210 26.28 -31.45 -6.23
N THR A 211 27.01 -31.38 -5.11
CA THR A 211 27.12 -32.49 -4.16
C THR A 211 25.77 -32.82 -3.52
N ILE A 212 25.07 -31.79 -3.02
CA ILE A 212 23.76 -31.97 -2.36
C ILE A 212 22.72 -32.47 -3.36
N TYR A 213 22.71 -31.91 -4.59
CA TYR A 213 21.73 -32.29 -5.63
C TYR A 213 21.79 -33.78 -5.97
N GLN A 214 22.98 -34.39 -6.01
CA GLN A 214 23.14 -35.82 -6.28
C GLN A 214 22.53 -36.71 -5.21
N GLU A 215 22.40 -36.23 -3.97
CA GLU A 215 21.85 -36.94 -2.84
C GLU A 215 20.34 -36.73 -2.69
N LEU A 216 19.73 -35.75 -3.43
CA LEU A 216 18.30 -35.47 -3.35
C LEU A 216 17.47 -36.58 -4.00
N PRO A 217 16.31 -36.95 -3.38
CA PRO A 217 15.36 -37.85 -4.01
C PRO A 217 14.76 -37.22 -5.26
N LYS A 218 14.85 -37.91 -6.40
CA LYS A 218 14.41 -37.40 -7.71
C LYS A 218 12.92 -37.01 -7.78
N THR A 219 12.09 -37.60 -6.94
CA THR A 219 10.65 -37.28 -6.82
C THR A 219 10.40 -36.14 -5.85
N GLY A 220 11.43 -35.63 -5.17
CA GLY A 220 11.31 -34.55 -4.20
C GLY A 220 11.17 -33.19 -4.89
N GLU A 221 10.40 -32.31 -4.29
CA GLU A 221 10.11 -30.97 -4.80
C GLU A 221 11.37 -30.10 -4.95
N ILE A 222 12.31 -30.19 -4.00
CA ILE A 222 13.60 -29.47 -4.09
C ILE A 222 14.37 -29.93 -5.34
N TYR A 223 14.42 -31.24 -5.60
CA TYR A 223 15.05 -31.78 -6.80
C TYR A 223 14.40 -31.22 -8.06
N GLN A 224 13.07 -31.29 -8.14
CA GLN A 224 12.31 -30.82 -9.32
C GLN A 224 12.53 -29.31 -9.59
N ASN A 225 12.54 -28.49 -8.56
CA ASN A 225 12.79 -27.04 -8.71
C ASN A 225 14.22 -26.74 -9.15
N LEU A 226 15.21 -27.52 -8.72
CA LEU A 226 16.60 -27.35 -9.12
C LEU A 226 16.93 -28.04 -10.47
N ALA A 227 16.19 -29.06 -10.87
CA ALA A 227 16.47 -29.86 -12.08
C ALA A 227 16.53 -29.00 -13.35
N GLY A 228 15.63 -28.00 -13.47
CA GLY A 228 15.62 -27.06 -14.60
C GLY A 228 16.92 -26.29 -14.81
N TYR A 229 17.76 -26.19 -13.77
CA TYR A 229 19.11 -25.63 -13.85
C TYR A 229 20.18 -26.72 -13.85
N MET A 230 20.11 -27.70 -12.93
CA MET A 230 21.15 -28.70 -12.67
C MET A 230 21.33 -29.71 -13.81
N GLU A 231 20.24 -30.12 -14.49
CA GLU A 231 20.27 -31.09 -15.56
C GLU A 231 20.54 -30.50 -16.95
N LEU A 232 20.69 -29.16 -17.05
CA LEU A 232 21.08 -28.54 -18.29
C LEU A 232 22.49 -28.97 -18.72
N THR A 233 22.62 -29.57 -19.90
CA THR A 233 23.90 -29.97 -20.48
C THR A 233 24.59 -28.81 -21.20
N ALA A 234 23.82 -27.85 -21.70
CA ALA A 234 24.34 -26.68 -22.42
C ALA A 234 24.89 -25.63 -21.43
N SER A 235 26.20 -25.47 -21.37
CA SER A 235 26.88 -24.51 -20.50
C SER A 235 26.42 -23.07 -20.73
N ASN A 236 26.12 -22.67 -21.98
CA ASN A 236 25.64 -21.35 -22.33
C ASN A 236 24.27 -21.06 -21.69
N THR A 237 23.36 -22.04 -21.67
CA THR A 237 22.03 -21.88 -21.07
C THR A 237 22.15 -21.70 -19.55
N ARG A 238 22.98 -22.50 -18.88
CA ARG A 238 23.27 -22.32 -17.46
C ARG A 238 23.82 -20.93 -17.16
N SER A 239 24.78 -20.47 -17.96
CA SER A 239 25.39 -19.15 -17.80
C SER A 239 24.37 -18.02 -17.99
N CYS A 240 23.42 -18.17 -18.93
CA CYS A 240 22.34 -17.19 -19.12
C CYS A 240 21.40 -17.14 -17.91
N ILE A 241 21.01 -18.28 -17.32
CA ILE A 241 20.19 -18.32 -16.13
C ILE A 241 20.87 -17.63 -14.95
N LEU A 242 22.17 -17.95 -14.72
CA LEU A 242 22.94 -17.31 -13.64
C LEU A 242 23.12 -15.82 -13.87
N SER A 243 23.41 -15.40 -15.10
CA SER A 243 23.54 -13.97 -15.45
C SER A 243 22.22 -13.23 -15.20
N THR A 244 21.08 -13.84 -15.53
CA THR A 244 19.77 -13.27 -15.26
C THR A 244 19.49 -13.19 -13.76
N PHE A 245 19.78 -14.26 -13.02
CA PHE A 245 19.70 -14.28 -11.56
C PHE A 245 20.52 -13.12 -10.96
N ASP A 246 21.79 -13.02 -11.33
CA ASP A 246 22.74 -12.01 -10.85
C ASP A 246 22.25 -10.57 -11.17
N GLN A 247 21.65 -10.38 -12.35
CA GLN A 247 21.07 -9.09 -12.74
C GLN A 247 19.89 -8.71 -11.87
N LEU A 248 19.00 -9.65 -11.57
CA LEU A 248 17.79 -9.40 -10.79
C LEU A 248 18.10 -9.14 -9.32
N VAL A 249 19.08 -9.87 -8.74
CA VAL A 249 19.51 -9.66 -7.34
C VAL A 249 20.58 -8.59 -7.18
N ARG A 250 21.04 -7.96 -8.26
CA ARG A 250 22.13 -6.95 -8.26
C ARG A 250 21.92 -5.85 -7.23
N LEU A 251 20.67 -5.42 -7.04
CA LEU A 251 20.30 -4.38 -6.08
C LEU A 251 20.72 -4.76 -4.65
N PHE A 252 20.42 -5.99 -4.25
CA PHE A 252 20.74 -6.51 -2.92
C PHE A 252 22.24 -6.68 -2.74
N LYS A 253 22.92 -7.18 -3.76
CA LYS A 253 24.39 -7.30 -3.75
C LYS A 253 25.09 -5.93 -3.66
N ALA A 254 24.56 -4.91 -4.35
CA ALA A 254 25.13 -3.56 -4.37
C ALA A 254 24.84 -2.74 -3.10
N SER A 255 23.90 -3.17 -2.26
CA SER A 255 23.51 -2.47 -1.04
C SER A 255 23.48 -3.41 0.17
N PRO A 256 24.64 -3.63 0.83
CA PRO A 256 24.70 -4.47 2.04
C PRO A 256 23.75 -4.02 3.15
N ALA A 257 23.56 -2.70 3.31
CA ALA A 257 22.61 -2.15 4.29
C ALA A 257 21.16 -2.54 3.99
N LEU A 258 20.76 -2.54 2.71
CA LEU A 258 19.44 -3.02 2.31
C LEU A 258 19.28 -4.52 2.61
N THR A 259 20.28 -5.31 2.25
CA THR A 259 20.25 -6.75 2.47
C THR A 259 20.20 -7.09 3.97
N ASP A 260 20.92 -6.33 4.80
CA ASP A 260 20.86 -6.50 6.25
C ASP A 260 19.47 -6.09 6.83
N MET A 261 18.90 -4.97 6.36
CA MET A 261 17.56 -4.53 6.76
C MET A 261 16.49 -5.56 6.38
N LEU A 262 16.69 -6.33 5.30
CA LEU A 262 15.77 -7.36 4.81
C LEU A 262 16.13 -8.78 5.26
N SER A 263 17.04 -8.94 6.25
CA SER A 263 17.51 -10.26 6.69
C SER A 263 16.71 -10.86 7.85
N GLU A 264 16.01 -10.04 8.61
CA GLU A 264 15.20 -10.44 9.76
C GLU A 264 14.01 -9.48 9.92
N SER A 265 13.01 -9.86 10.72
CA SER A 265 11.89 -8.96 11.05
C SER A 265 11.93 -8.60 12.53
N THR A 266 11.91 -7.29 12.84
CA THR A 266 11.88 -6.78 14.23
C THR A 266 10.47 -6.60 14.77
N PHE A 267 9.44 -6.76 13.91
CA PHE A 267 8.03 -6.68 14.27
C PHE A 267 7.19 -7.66 13.44
N GLU A 268 5.99 -7.94 13.95
CA GLU A 268 5.07 -8.89 13.35
C GLU A 268 3.94 -8.19 12.61
N LEU A 269 3.74 -8.50 11.32
CA LEU A 269 2.68 -7.91 10.49
C LEU A 269 1.28 -8.20 11.04
N SER A 270 1.03 -9.39 11.60
CA SER A 270 -0.25 -9.77 12.23
C SER A 270 -0.62 -8.85 13.40
N GLN A 271 0.37 -8.32 14.14
CA GLN A 271 0.11 -7.44 15.29
C GLN A 271 -0.52 -6.10 14.90
N ILE A 272 -0.42 -5.69 13.63
CA ILE A 272 -1.06 -4.46 13.12
C ILE A 272 -2.58 -4.50 13.33
N GLY A 273 -3.22 -5.67 13.13
CA GLY A 273 -4.67 -5.84 13.35
C GLY A 273 -5.08 -6.02 14.81
N LEU A 274 -4.13 -6.24 15.72
CA LEU A 274 -4.40 -6.57 17.12
C LEU A 274 -4.03 -5.44 18.09
N ARG A 275 -2.94 -4.74 17.84
CA ARG A 275 -2.42 -3.69 18.73
C ARG A 275 -2.39 -2.34 18.00
N LYS A 276 -2.39 -1.24 18.77
CA LYS A 276 -2.20 0.11 18.21
C LYS A 276 -0.84 0.19 17.51
N THR A 277 -0.84 0.13 16.19
CA THR A 277 0.37 0.12 15.39
C THR A 277 0.23 1.10 14.22
N ALA A 278 1.23 1.92 14.02
CA ALA A 278 1.38 2.79 12.85
C ALA A 278 2.69 2.44 12.16
N VAL A 279 2.61 1.59 11.13
CA VAL A 279 3.78 1.18 10.34
C VAL A 279 4.06 2.24 9.29
N PHE A 280 5.30 2.70 9.22
CA PHE A 280 5.77 3.63 8.20
C PHE A 280 6.72 2.94 7.24
N LEU A 281 6.42 3.04 5.95
CA LEU A 281 7.28 2.62 4.87
C LEU A 281 7.78 3.86 4.11
N ILE A 282 9.05 4.23 4.34
CA ILE A 282 9.67 5.36 3.65
C ILE A 282 10.25 4.88 2.33
N VAL A 283 9.70 5.38 1.21
CA VAL A 283 10.08 4.97 -0.16
C VAL A 283 10.56 6.20 -0.93
N PRO A 284 11.75 6.18 -1.57
CA PRO A 284 12.19 7.32 -2.38
C PRO A 284 11.28 7.52 -3.59
N ASP A 285 10.72 8.72 -3.75
CA ASP A 285 9.87 9.11 -4.88
C ASP A 285 10.69 9.37 -6.16
N GLU A 286 11.95 9.79 -6.02
CA GLU A 286 12.87 10.09 -7.11
C GLU A 286 13.53 8.86 -7.75
N LYS A 287 13.41 7.67 -7.13
CA LYS A 287 14.06 6.43 -7.61
C LYS A 287 13.09 5.25 -7.56
N THR A 288 12.74 4.74 -8.71
CA THR A 288 11.83 3.58 -8.82
C THR A 288 12.47 2.25 -8.41
N THR A 289 13.78 2.23 -8.14
CA THR A 289 14.56 1.01 -7.86
C THR A 289 14.00 0.18 -6.70
N PHE A 290 13.48 0.84 -5.66
CA PHE A 290 12.95 0.20 -4.45
C PHE A 290 11.43 0.05 -4.43
N HIS A 291 10.73 0.54 -5.45
CA HIS A 291 9.28 0.61 -5.44
C HIS A 291 8.62 -0.78 -5.40
N PHE A 292 9.25 -1.80 -6.01
CA PHE A 292 8.73 -3.18 -5.94
C PHE A 292 8.71 -3.73 -4.50
N LEU A 293 9.67 -3.33 -3.66
CA LEU A 293 9.67 -3.68 -2.23
C LEU A 293 8.51 -3.02 -1.48
N ALA A 294 8.12 -1.80 -1.89
CA ALA A 294 6.97 -1.13 -1.31
C ALA A 294 5.66 -1.87 -1.65
N THR A 295 5.50 -2.28 -2.91
CA THR A 295 4.36 -3.09 -3.33
C THR A 295 4.31 -4.41 -2.58
N LEU A 296 5.44 -5.11 -2.50
CA LEU A 296 5.57 -6.37 -1.77
C LEU A 296 5.21 -6.20 -0.28
N PHE A 297 5.72 -5.14 0.36
CA PHE A 297 5.42 -4.86 1.77
C PHE A 297 3.94 -4.62 2.00
N VAL A 298 3.30 -3.76 1.19
CA VAL A 298 1.85 -3.48 1.29
C VAL A 298 1.03 -4.74 1.09
N THR A 299 1.39 -5.57 0.10
CA THR A 299 0.72 -6.85 -0.18
C THR A 299 0.87 -7.81 0.99
N GLN A 300 2.08 -7.97 1.55
CA GLN A 300 2.32 -8.84 2.71
C GLN A 300 1.61 -8.35 3.97
N CYS A 301 1.57 -7.02 4.22
CA CYS A 301 0.76 -6.48 5.31
C CYS A 301 -0.72 -6.85 5.14
N TYR A 302 -1.26 -6.70 3.93
CA TYR A 302 -2.66 -7.04 3.66
C TYR A 302 -2.94 -8.54 3.84
N GLN A 303 -2.09 -9.40 3.29
CA GLN A 303 -2.22 -10.86 3.44
C GLN A 303 -2.17 -11.31 4.91
N ALA A 304 -1.18 -10.80 5.67
CA ALA A 304 -1.08 -11.10 7.10
C ALA A 304 -2.30 -10.63 7.91
N LEU A 305 -2.92 -9.53 7.50
CA LEU A 305 -4.15 -9.04 8.12
C LEU A 305 -5.37 -9.89 7.74
N LEU A 306 -5.45 -10.42 6.52
CA LEU A 306 -6.50 -11.37 6.13
C LEU A 306 -6.40 -12.66 6.94
N GLU A 307 -5.19 -13.19 7.10
CA GLU A 307 -4.95 -14.37 7.94
C GLU A 307 -5.34 -14.10 9.40
N THR A 308 -4.92 -12.94 9.93
CA THR A 308 -5.31 -12.54 11.29
C THR A 308 -6.84 -12.41 11.41
N ALA A 309 -7.53 -11.84 10.41
CA ALA A 309 -8.98 -11.70 10.44
C ALA A 309 -9.68 -13.06 10.49
N SER A 310 -9.15 -14.09 9.80
CA SER A 310 -9.74 -15.44 9.79
C SER A 310 -9.81 -16.06 11.20
N ASP A 311 -8.88 -15.72 12.09
CA ASP A 311 -8.90 -16.15 13.50
C ASP A 311 -9.98 -15.44 14.32
N TYR A 312 -10.58 -14.35 13.79
CA TYR A 312 -11.56 -13.49 14.45
C TYR A 312 -12.85 -13.35 13.65
N GLN A 313 -13.37 -14.44 13.12
CA GLN A 313 -14.63 -14.46 12.34
C GLN A 313 -14.60 -13.55 11.11
N ASP A 314 -13.48 -13.53 10.42
CA ASP A 314 -13.19 -12.71 9.23
C ASP A 314 -13.20 -11.17 9.46
N ILE A 315 -13.19 -10.70 10.70
CA ILE A 315 -13.19 -9.27 11.03
C ILE A 315 -12.05 -8.96 12.00
N LEU A 316 -11.14 -8.08 11.60
CA LEU A 316 -10.06 -7.64 12.48
C LEU A 316 -10.61 -6.97 13.75
N PRO A 317 -10.08 -7.33 14.96
CA PRO A 317 -10.46 -6.67 16.22
C PRO A 317 -10.19 -5.18 16.22
N ARG A 318 -9.21 -4.74 15.44
CA ARG A 318 -8.85 -3.33 15.27
C ARG A 318 -8.90 -2.95 13.81
N ARG A 319 -9.55 -1.82 13.49
CA ARG A 319 -9.53 -1.28 12.14
C ARG A 319 -8.12 -0.91 11.71
N VAL A 320 -7.78 -1.26 10.46
CA VAL A 320 -6.49 -0.93 9.84
C VAL A 320 -6.72 -0.04 8.63
N ASN A 321 -6.02 1.08 8.58
CA ASN A 321 -6.09 2.06 7.50
C ASN A 321 -4.80 2.02 6.68
N PHE A 322 -4.88 1.64 5.41
CA PHE A 322 -3.78 1.78 4.46
C PHE A 322 -3.81 3.19 3.89
N ILE A 323 -2.81 3.99 4.21
CA ILE A 323 -2.67 5.37 3.76
C ILE A 323 -1.53 5.40 2.75
N LEU A 324 -1.88 5.40 1.46
CA LEU A 324 -0.92 5.27 0.37
C LEU A 324 -0.71 6.65 -0.29
N GLU A 325 0.27 7.42 0.24
CA GLU A 325 0.64 8.71 -0.34
C GLU A 325 1.41 8.50 -1.64
N GLU A 326 1.18 9.36 -2.64
CA GLU A 326 1.74 9.26 -3.99
C GLU A 326 1.51 7.88 -4.63
N PHE A 327 0.30 7.34 -4.45
CA PHE A 327 -0.05 5.98 -4.85
C PHE A 327 0.31 5.65 -6.30
N CYS A 328 0.16 6.59 -7.24
CA CYS A 328 0.53 6.37 -8.63
C CYS A 328 2.04 6.25 -8.87
N ASN A 329 2.89 6.61 -7.91
CA ASN A 329 4.33 6.45 -8.02
C ASN A 329 4.81 5.05 -7.63
N MET A 330 4.01 4.27 -6.87
CA MET A 330 4.30 2.87 -6.54
C MET A 330 4.13 1.98 -7.79
N PRO A 331 4.77 0.80 -7.91
CA PRO A 331 4.40 -0.18 -8.91
C PRO A 331 2.94 -0.61 -8.79
N ILE A 332 2.45 -1.26 -9.82
CA ILE A 332 1.10 -1.83 -9.79
C ILE A 332 0.99 -2.80 -8.60
N LEU A 333 -0.05 -2.61 -7.78
CA LEU A 333 -0.51 -3.62 -6.84
C LEU A 333 -1.34 -4.64 -7.64
N PRO A 334 -0.88 -5.89 -7.83
CA PRO A 334 -1.51 -6.82 -8.76
C PRO A 334 -2.99 -7.04 -8.47
N ASP A 335 -3.33 -7.19 -7.19
CA ASP A 335 -4.67 -7.54 -6.72
C ASP A 335 -5.44 -6.35 -6.14
N LEU A 336 -5.09 -5.11 -6.52
CA LEU A 336 -5.69 -3.90 -5.95
C LEU A 336 -7.22 -3.94 -5.94
N ILE A 337 -7.85 -4.34 -7.05
CA ILE A 337 -9.31 -4.41 -7.16
C ILE A 337 -9.89 -5.41 -6.16
N SER A 338 -9.31 -6.60 -6.08
CA SER A 338 -9.70 -7.63 -5.11
C SER A 338 -9.50 -7.16 -3.67
N MET A 339 -8.36 -6.48 -3.40
CA MET A 339 -8.07 -5.89 -2.10
C MET A 339 -9.13 -4.86 -1.70
N LEU A 340 -9.48 -3.91 -2.56
CA LEU A 340 -10.50 -2.90 -2.28
C LEU A 340 -11.88 -3.54 -2.07
N THR A 341 -12.26 -4.52 -2.87
CA THR A 341 -13.56 -5.18 -2.76
C THR A 341 -13.70 -5.98 -1.47
N ALA A 342 -12.65 -6.71 -1.07
CA ALA A 342 -12.69 -7.60 0.08
C ALA A 342 -12.35 -6.94 1.43
N ALA A 343 -11.63 -5.82 1.43
CA ALA A 343 -11.09 -5.19 2.64
C ALA A 343 -12.17 -4.66 3.60
N ARG A 344 -13.26 -4.11 3.07
CA ARG A 344 -14.33 -3.48 3.87
C ARG A 344 -14.93 -4.44 4.90
N SER A 345 -15.28 -5.65 4.46
CA SER A 345 -15.86 -6.68 5.36
C SER A 345 -14.89 -7.15 6.44
N ARG A 346 -13.59 -6.88 6.29
CA ARG A 346 -12.52 -7.31 7.21
C ARG A 346 -12.02 -6.20 8.13
N ASN A 347 -12.74 -5.07 8.17
CA ASN A 347 -12.37 -3.88 8.96
C ASN A 347 -11.04 -3.24 8.49
N ILE A 348 -10.80 -3.27 7.17
CA ILE A 348 -9.64 -2.66 6.50
C ILE A 348 -10.13 -1.56 5.55
N ARG A 349 -9.48 -0.39 5.59
CA ARG A 349 -9.75 0.72 4.67
C ARG A 349 -8.50 1.11 3.90
N PHE A 350 -8.71 1.56 2.67
CA PHE A 350 -7.68 2.16 1.82
C PHE A 350 -7.98 3.64 1.60
N HIS A 351 -6.95 4.47 1.76
CA HIS A 351 -6.96 5.88 1.46
C HIS A 351 -5.86 6.13 0.42
N LEU A 352 -6.29 6.22 -0.83
CA LEU A 352 -5.41 6.38 -1.99
C LEU A 352 -5.23 7.87 -2.26
N VAL A 353 -3.99 8.36 -2.26
CA VAL A 353 -3.67 9.77 -2.50
C VAL A 353 -2.92 9.88 -3.83
N ILE A 354 -3.53 10.58 -4.79
CA ILE A 354 -2.99 10.72 -6.14
C ILE A 354 -2.85 12.18 -6.53
N GLN A 355 -1.93 12.46 -7.45
CA GLN A 355 -1.78 13.80 -8.03
C GLN A 355 -2.65 13.96 -9.28
N SER A 356 -2.84 12.90 -10.05
CA SER A 356 -3.44 12.90 -11.36
C SER A 356 -4.22 11.61 -11.59
N TYR A 357 -5.45 11.73 -12.08
CA TYR A 357 -6.25 10.57 -12.46
C TYR A 357 -5.72 9.93 -13.75
N SER A 358 -5.16 10.72 -14.67
CA SER A 358 -4.53 10.21 -15.88
C SER A 358 -3.33 9.30 -15.58
N GLN A 359 -2.54 9.60 -14.53
CA GLN A 359 -1.47 8.71 -14.08
C GLN A 359 -2.01 7.35 -13.61
N MET A 360 -3.18 7.34 -12.96
CA MET A 360 -3.82 6.10 -12.54
C MET A 360 -4.30 5.30 -13.75
N ILE A 361 -4.88 5.97 -14.75
CA ILE A 361 -5.30 5.33 -16.02
C ILE A 361 -4.10 4.77 -16.79
N GLU A 362 -3.01 5.53 -16.89
CA GLU A 362 -1.78 5.07 -17.55
C GLU A 362 -1.25 3.79 -16.92
N LYS A 363 -1.33 3.71 -15.60
CA LYS A 363 -0.78 2.62 -14.82
C LYS A 363 -1.66 1.37 -14.76
N TYR A 364 -2.94 1.55 -14.48
CA TYR A 364 -3.89 0.44 -14.24
C TYR A 364 -4.84 0.19 -15.42
N GLY A 365 -4.85 1.08 -16.40
CA GLY A 365 -5.85 1.08 -17.47
C GLY A 365 -7.17 1.74 -17.04
N LEU A 366 -7.98 2.11 -18.04
CA LEU A 366 -9.22 2.86 -17.82
C LEU A 366 -10.22 2.08 -16.94
N ASN A 367 -10.46 0.81 -17.27
CA ASN A 367 -11.46 -0.01 -16.57
C ASN A 367 -11.11 -0.24 -15.10
N ALA A 368 -9.86 -0.58 -14.81
CA ALA A 368 -9.41 -0.78 -13.43
C ALA A 368 -9.44 0.53 -12.64
N SER A 369 -9.05 1.65 -13.26
CA SER A 369 -9.11 2.97 -12.62
C SER A 369 -10.54 3.39 -12.30
N GLN A 370 -11.50 3.09 -13.19
CA GLN A 370 -12.93 3.31 -12.93
C GLN A 370 -13.42 2.42 -11.76
N THR A 371 -13.02 1.15 -11.74
CA THR A 371 -13.38 0.25 -10.65
C THR A 371 -12.81 0.73 -9.30
N VAL A 372 -11.61 1.33 -9.29
CA VAL A 372 -11.05 1.95 -8.07
C VAL A 372 -11.92 3.12 -7.62
N LEU A 373 -12.34 4.01 -8.54
CA LEU A 373 -13.27 5.10 -8.23
C LEU A 373 -14.58 4.59 -7.63
N ASP A 374 -15.17 3.56 -8.23
CA ASP A 374 -16.46 3.00 -7.81
C ASP A 374 -16.39 2.31 -6.44
N ASN A 375 -15.21 1.79 -6.05
CA ASN A 375 -14.97 1.21 -4.73
C ASN A 375 -14.65 2.27 -3.65
N CYS A 376 -14.31 3.50 -4.04
CA CYS A 376 -14.03 4.58 -3.10
C CYS A 376 -15.31 5.38 -2.82
N GLY A 377 -15.98 5.09 -1.69
CA GLY A 377 -17.17 5.85 -1.27
C GLY A 377 -16.88 7.31 -0.97
N ASN A 378 -15.61 7.68 -0.72
CA ASN A 378 -15.18 9.06 -0.62
C ASN A 378 -14.29 9.42 -1.82
N LEU A 379 -14.77 10.31 -2.69
CA LEU A 379 -13.97 11.00 -3.68
C LEU A 379 -13.74 12.45 -3.21
N ILE A 380 -12.50 12.77 -2.86
CA ILE A 380 -12.09 14.06 -2.31
C ILE A 380 -11.25 14.78 -3.37
N TYR A 381 -11.81 15.84 -3.96
CA TYR A 381 -11.17 16.61 -5.00
C TYR A 381 -10.72 17.98 -4.49
N LEU A 382 -9.41 18.24 -4.53
CA LEU A 382 -8.84 19.51 -4.13
C LEU A 382 -8.59 20.43 -5.33
N HIS A 383 -7.84 19.94 -6.32
CA HIS A 383 -7.52 20.66 -7.54
C HIS A 383 -6.92 19.71 -8.59
N SER A 384 -7.21 19.96 -9.86
CA SER A 384 -6.56 19.33 -11.01
C SER A 384 -6.71 20.21 -12.25
N ARG A 385 -5.77 20.10 -13.20
CA ARG A 385 -5.86 20.74 -14.51
C ARG A 385 -6.26 19.77 -15.62
N GLU A 386 -6.56 18.53 -15.29
CA GLU A 386 -6.94 17.49 -16.24
C GLU A 386 -8.39 17.70 -16.70
N MET A 387 -8.59 18.21 -17.90
CA MET A 387 -9.91 18.55 -18.42
C MET A 387 -10.84 17.32 -18.49
N SER A 388 -10.33 16.13 -18.79
CA SER A 388 -11.11 14.90 -18.77
C SER A 388 -11.67 14.58 -17.39
N PHE A 389 -10.85 14.70 -16.37
CA PHE A 389 -11.25 14.47 -14.97
C PHE A 389 -12.18 15.57 -14.45
N LEU A 390 -11.95 16.84 -14.84
CA LEU A 390 -12.88 17.93 -14.51
C LEU A 390 -14.26 17.72 -15.09
N LYS A 391 -14.36 17.22 -16.35
CA LYS A 391 -15.63 16.85 -16.97
C LYS A 391 -16.30 15.71 -16.21
N TYR A 392 -15.56 14.66 -15.87
CA TYR A 392 -16.06 13.53 -15.08
C TYR A 392 -16.66 13.99 -13.75
N ILE A 393 -15.95 14.83 -12.97
CA ILE A 393 -16.44 15.37 -11.70
C ILE A 393 -17.70 16.26 -11.93
N SER A 394 -17.72 17.05 -13.00
CA SER A 394 -18.84 17.89 -13.36
C SER A 394 -20.09 17.05 -13.68
N GLU A 395 -19.93 15.98 -14.44
CA GLU A 395 -20.99 15.03 -14.80
C GLU A 395 -21.48 14.27 -13.55
N LEU A 396 -20.56 13.82 -12.69
CA LEU A 396 -20.89 13.15 -11.42
C LEU A 396 -21.69 14.06 -10.48
N ALA A 397 -21.41 15.36 -10.46
CA ALA A 397 -22.16 16.34 -9.67
C ALA A 397 -23.57 16.60 -10.23
N GLY A 398 -23.77 16.38 -11.52
CA GLY A 398 -25.06 16.57 -12.20
C GLY A 398 -25.39 18.02 -12.57
N CYS A 399 -26.62 18.22 -13.02
CA CYS A 399 -27.17 19.51 -13.48
C CYS A 399 -28.37 19.91 -12.66
N ASN A 400 -28.58 21.22 -12.52
CA ASN A 400 -29.81 21.77 -11.92
C ASN A 400 -31.01 21.71 -12.89
N GLU A 401 -32.16 22.13 -12.44
CA GLU A 401 -33.41 22.21 -13.20
C GLU A 401 -33.32 23.01 -14.53
N TYR A 402 -32.31 23.89 -14.66
CA TYR A 402 -32.06 24.69 -15.86
C TYR A 402 -30.98 24.04 -16.78
N HIS A 403 -30.68 22.76 -16.61
CA HIS A 403 -29.63 22.03 -17.34
C HIS A 403 -28.23 22.65 -17.21
N ARG A 404 -27.95 23.40 -16.13
CA ARG A 404 -26.62 23.95 -15.86
C ARG A 404 -25.87 23.03 -14.91
N PRO A 405 -24.61 22.67 -15.20
CA PRO A 405 -23.82 21.88 -14.29
C PRO A 405 -23.73 22.52 -12.90
N LEU A 406 -23.96 21.76 -11.83
CA LEU A 406 -23.77 22.22 -10.45
C LEU A 406 -22.33 22.67 -10.21
N LEU A 407 -21.39 21.94 -10.74
CA LEU A 407 -19.96 22.19 -10.69
C LEU A 407 -19.40 22.17 -12.12
N SER A 408 -19.37 23.32 -12.81
CA SER A 408 -18.80 23.37 -14.15
C SER A 408 -17.29 23.08 -14.13
N PRO A 409 -16.70 22.52 -15.21
CA PRO A 409 -15.26 22.32 -15.32
C PRO A 409 -14.46 23.58 -15.04
N SER A 410 -14.96 24.75 -15.47
CA SER A 410 -14.35 26.05 -15.18
C SER A 410 -14.37 26.38 -13.69
N ARG A 411 -15.47 26.09 -12.97
CA ARG A 411 -15.56 26.30 -11.51
C ARG A 411 -14.57 25.37 -10.78
N LEU A 412 -14.46 24.13 -11.20
CA LEU A 412 -13.53 23.14 -10.64
C LEU A 412 -12.08 23.53 -10.87
N LEU A 413 -11.76 24.06 -12.07
CA LEU A 413 -10.41 24.53 -12.40
C LEU A 413 -10.00 25.76 -11.56
N HIS A 414 -10.96 26.59 -11.15
CA HIS A 414 -10.73 27.81 -10.37
C HIS A 414 -11.18 27.65 -8.91
N LEU A 415 -11.16 26.43 -8.39
CA LEU A 415 -11.47 26.15 -6.99
C LEU A 415 -10.47 26.90 -6.10
N LYS A 416 -10.96 27.55 -5.06
CA LYS A 416 -10.09 28.27 -4.11
C LYS A 416 -9.26 27.28 -3.29
N LYS A 417 -8.07 27.69 -2.87
CA LYS A 417 -7.18 26.83 -2.07
C LYS A 417 -7.79 26.25 -0.81
N ASN A 418 -8.76 26.97 -0.21
CA ASN A 418 -9.47 26.51 0.99
C ASN A 418 -10.78 25.75 0.69
N GLU A 419 -11.14 25.60 -0.59
CA GLU A 419 -12.31 24.83 -1.01
C GLU A 419 -11.92 23.40 -1.41
N THR A 420 -12.82 22.46 -1.16
CA THR A 420 -12.69 21.04 -1.52
C THR A 420 -14.05 20.55 -1.97
N VAL A 421 -14.08 19.80 -3.07
CA VAL A 421 -15.29 19.09 -3.51
C VAL A 421 -15.22 17.67 -2.98
N ILE A 422 -16.30 17.21 -2.35
CA ILE A 422 -16.37 15.87 -1.76
C ILE A 422 -17.65 15.19 -2.27
N PHE A 423 -17.48 13.97 -2.74
CA PHE A 423 -18.54 13.01 -2.97
C PHE A 423 -18.41 11.95 -1.89
N HIS A 424 -19.43 11.82 -1.05
CA HIS A 424 -19.44 10.89 0.08
C HIS A 424 -20.59 9.91 -0.10
N ASP A 425 -20.26 8.64 -0.34
CA ASP A 425 -21.16 7.51 -0.54
C ASP A 425 -22.48 7.92 -1.26
N ARG A 426 -23.63 7.86 -0.58
CA ARG A 426 -24.96 8.16 -1.13
C ARG A 426 -25.40 9.61 -0.92
N CYS A 427 -24.48 10.49 -0.51
CA CYS A 427 -24.77 11.90 -0.28
C CYS A 427 -24.70 12.71 -1.58
N TYR A 428 -25.44 13.80 -1.64
CA TYR A 428 -25.26 14.81 -2.68
C TYR A 428 -23.85 15.42 -2.60
N PRO A 429 -23.29 15.92 -3.72
CA PRO A 429 -21.96 16.52 -3.72
C PRO A 429 -21.88 17.72 -2.74
N MET A 430 -20.73 17.83 -2.10
CA MET A 430 -20.42 18.87 -1.12
C MET A 430 -19.30 19.77 -1.63
N VAL A 431 -19.44 21.09 -1.46
CA VAL A 431 -18.31 22.03 -1.55
C VAL A 431 -18.04 22.55 -0.14
N VAL A 432 -17.02 22.02 0.48
CA VAL A 432 -16.63 22.36 1.85
C VAL A 432 -15.49 23.36 1.85
N ARG A 433 -15.44 24.20 2.90
CA ARG A 433 -14.39 25.21 3.08
C ARG A 433 -13.66 24.97 4.38
N ASP A 434 -12.41 25.44 4.40
CA ASP A 434 -11.63 25.54 5.62
C ASP A 434 -11.57 24.25 6.46
N ILE A 435 -11.46 23.07 5.78
CA ILE A 435 -11.18 21.82 6.48
C ILE A 435 -9.90 22.02 7.33
N PRO A 436 -9.92 21.66 8.64
CA PRO A 436 -8.83 21.96 9.54
C PRO A 436 -7.50 21.39 9.06
N LEU A 437 -6.47 22.21 9.13
CA LEU A 437 -5.08 21.77 8.88
C LEU A 437 -4.52 21.10 10.13
N ILE A 438 -3.54 20.23 9.96
CA ILE A 438 -2.98 19.45 11.08
C ILE A 438 -2.50 20.31 12.27
N PHE A 439 -1.99 21.51 12.02
CA PHE A 439 -1.51 22.39 13.09
C PHE A 439 -2.64 23.09 13.88
N GLU A 440 -3.88 22.94 13.48
CA GLU A 440 -5.05 23.40 14.25
C GLU A 440 -5.45 22.37 15.33
N TYR A 441 -4.91 21.15 15.25
CA TYR A 441 -5.13 20.12 16.26
C TYR A 441 -4.12 20.23 17.41
N PRO A 442 -4.43 19.70 18.61
CA PRO A 442 -3.51 19.72 19.73
C PRO A 442 -2.34 18.75 19.53
N VAL A 443 -1.41 19.17 18.67
CA VAL A 443 -0.12 18.50 18.48
C VAL A 443 0.95 19.26 19.28
N SER A 444 1.92 18.55 19.87
CA SER A 444 2.91 19.20 20.77
C SER A 444 3.70 20.29 20.05
N SER A 445 4.09 21.35 20.80
CA SER A 445 4.82 22.51 20.27
C SER A 445 6.18 22.15 19.63
N GLU A 446 6.80 21.04 20.01
CA GLU A 446 8.00 20.52 19.34
C GLU A 446 7.72 20.03 17.93
N GLN A 447 6.52 19.51 17.70
CA GLN A 447 6.09 19.01 16.38
C GLN A 447 5.79 20.17 15.42
N LEU A 448 5.32 21.30 15.93
CA LEU A 448 5.06 22.50 15.13
C LEU A 448 6.32 23.12 14.50
N ARG A 449 7.52 22.79 15.01
CA ARG A 449 8.79 23.24 14.42
C ARG A 449 9.11 22.58 13.08
N PHE A 450 8.37 21.54 12.69
CA PHE A 450 8.54 20.84 11.41
C PHE A 450 7.48 21.22 10.35
N PHE A 451 6.60 22.13 10.66
CA PHE A 451 5.64 22.76 9.74
C PHE A 451 6.16 24.09 9.23
#